data_3845d18a63ef229fbb2f19bcc8c323ec
#
_entry.id   3845d18a63ef229fbb2f19bcc8c323ec
#
_cell.length_a   1.000
_cell.length_b   1.000
_cell.length_c   1.000
_cell.angle_alpha   90.00
_cell.angle_beta   90.00
_cell.angle_gamma   90.00
#
_symmetry.space_group_name_H-M   'P 1'
#
loop_
_entity.id
_entity.type
_entity.pdbx_description
1 polymer ?
#
loop_
_entity_poly.entity_id
_entity_poly.type
_entity_poly.pdbx_seq_one_letter_code
_entity_poly.pdbx_strand_id
1 'polypeptide(L)'
;MLNHSSPIRRAFTLIEVLTAMGIFSFAVLGLLFALNVTVEASRDVQRQKVIRGEIESRLARMSLPPLKEFSASVEQDGILYREEIRPESVKTQDLSLLPGYWRVRVLAEWKAGGQPQRWDVSHLIWCL
;
A
#
# COMPACT_ATOMS: atom_id res chain seq x y z
N MET A 1 25.74 44.49 58.02
CA MET A 1 24.39 44.58 57.36
C MET A 1 24.27 43.43 56.34
N LEU A 2 23.60 42.34 56.73
CA LEU A 2 23.34 41.19 55.85
C LEU A 2 21.98 41.39 55.23
N ASN A 3 21.96 41.69 53.92
CA ASN A 3 20.75 41.86 53.14
C ASN A 3 20.22 40.49 52.81
N HIS A 4 19.25 40.00 53.60
CA HIS A 4 18.53 38.75 53.32
C HIS A 4 17.47 39.05 52.29
N SER A 5 17.82 38.93 51.01
CA SER A 5 16.85 38.88 49.92
C SER A 5 16.13 37.53 49.95
N SER A 6 14.93 37.53 50.53
CA SER A 6 14.05 36.37 50.52
C SER A 6 13.67 36.02 49.08
N PRO A 7 13.85 34.78 48.62
CA PRO A 7 13.37 34.40 47.30
C PRO A 7 11.84 34.47 47.29
N ILE A 8 11.28 35.31 46.42
CA ILE A 8 9.86 35.39 46.20
C ILE A 8 9.44 34.04 45.59
N ARG A 9 8.88 33.17 46.41
CA ARG A 9 8.23 31.95 45.93
C ARG A 9 6.97 32.37 45.15
N ARG A 10 7.06 32.40 43.85
CA ARG A 10 5.87 32.56 42.99
C ARG A 10 5.02 31.31 43.14
N ALA A 11 3.89 31.46 43.85
CA ALA A 11 2.86 30.41 43.87
C ALA A 11 2.20 30.35 42.48
N PHE A 12 2.08 29.16 41.92
CA PHE A 12 1.32 28.96 40.70
C PHE A 12 -0.13 29.39 40.89
N THR A 13 -0.64 30.17 39.97
CA THR A 13 -2.04 30.56 39.99
C THR A 13 -2.92 29.43 39.48
N LEU A 14 -4.15 29.30 40.01
CA LEU A 14 -5.09 28.30 39.58
C LEU A 14 -5.33 28.33 38.05
N ILE A 15 -5.36 29.52 37.48
CA ILE A 15 -5.55 29.71 36.04
C ILE A 15 -4.37 29.17 35.22
N GLU A 16 -3.15 29.28 35.74
CA GLU A 16 -1.95 28.79 35.07
C GLU A 16 -1.94 27.26 35.01
N VAL A 17 -2.38 26.60 36.09
CA VAL A 17 -2.54 25.14 36.13
C VAL A 17 -3.66 24.68 35.14
N LEU A 18 -4.79 25.36 35.11
CA LEU A 18 -5.91 25.04 34.21
C LEU A 18 -5.52 25.21 32.73
N THR A 19 -4.80 26.31 32.41
CA THR A 19 -4.28 26.50 31.05
C THR A 19 -3.27 25.45 30.63
N ALA A 20 -2.33 25.12 31.54
CA ALA A 20 -1.36 24.07 31.28
C ALA A 20 -2.01 22.71 31.06
N MET A 21 -3.03 22.34 31.85
CA MET A 21 -3.80 21.10 31.66
C MET A 21 -4.58 21.11 30.35
N GLY A 22 -5.16 22.24 29.97
CA GLY A 22 -5.83 22.40 28.67
C GLY A 22 -4.88 22.15 27.50
N ILE A 23 -3.74 22.83 27.47
CA ILE A 23 -2.73 22.65 26.43
C ILE A 23 -2.22 21.20 26.37
N PHE A 24 -1.95 20.60 27.54
CA PHE A 24 -1.52 19.21 27.62
C PHE A 24 -2.57 18.25 27.03
N SER A 25 -3.84 18.46 27.34
CA SER A 25 -4.94 17.64 26.81
C SER A 25 -5.02 17.71 25.29
N PHE A 26 -4.90 18.91 24.70
CA PHE A 26 -4.86 19.07 23.23
C PHE A 26 -3.64 18.39 22.61
N ALA A 27 -2.47 18.49 23.25
CA ALA A 27 -1.26 17.83 22.78
C ALA A 27 -1.41 16.29 22.76
N VAL A 28 -2.00 15.71 23.81
CA VAL A 28 -2.25 14.27 23.91
C VAL A 28 -3.25 13.82 22.83
N LEU A 29 -4.35 14.55 22.63
CA LEU A 29 -5.32 14.23 21.60
C LEU A 29 -4.70 14.31 20.19
N GLY A 30 -3.89 15.34 19.92
CA GLY A 30 -3.15 15.47 18.67
C GLY A 30 -2.19 14.30 18.41
N LEU A 31 -1.48 13.87 19.45
CA LEU A 31 -0.59 12.72 19.37
C LEU A 31 -1.34 11.41 19.06
N LEU A 32 -2.46 11.16 19.76
CA LEU A 32 -3.29 9.99 19.53
C LEU A 32 -3.84 9.96 18.09
N PHE A 33 -4.27 11.10 17.58
CA PHE A 33 -4.73 11.20 16.18
C PHE A 33 -3.59 10.89 15.20
N ALA A 34 -2.41 11.46 15.41
CA ALA A 34 -1.23 11.22 14.57
C ALA A 34 -0.82 9.73 14.57
N LEU A 35 -0.86 9.08 15.74
CA LEU A 35 -0.57 7.65 15.85
C LEU A 35 -1.57 6.79 15.06
N ASN A 36 -2.86 7.07 15.15
CA ASN A 36 -3.88 6.35 14.40
C ASN A 36 -3.64 6.44 12.89
N VAL A 37 -3.40 7.64 12.36
CA VAL A 37 -3.10 7.84 10.93
C VAL A 37 -1.85 7.07 10.51
N THR A 38 -0.81 7.07 11.34
CA THR A 38 0.44 6.35 11.04
C THR A 38 0.23 4.84 11.01
N VAL A 39 -0.57 4.29 11.92
CA VAL A 39 -0.88 2.85 11.96
C VAL A 39 -1.68 2.44 10.73
N GLU A 40 -2.67 3.22 10.30
CA GLU A 40 -3.44 2.94 9.08
C GLU A 40 -2.54 2.97 7.84
N ALA A 41 -1.70 3.99 7.69
CA ALA A 41 -0.76 4.09 6.57
C ALA A 41 0.22 2.89 6.54
N SER A 42 0.70 2.46 7.70
CA SER A 42 1.59 1.29 7.81
C SER A 42 0.89 -0.01 7.38
N ARG A 43 -0.38 -0.21 7.74
CA ARG A 43 -1.16 -1.38 7.31
C ARG A 43 -1.36 -1.40 5.81
N ASP A 44 -1.63 -0.27 5.19
CA ASP A 44 -1.81 -0.17 3.74
C ASP A 44 -0.53 -0.50 2.99
N VAL A 45 0.62 0.00 3.43
CA VAL A 45 1.93 -0.33 2.85
C VAL A 45 2.23 -1.84 2.98
N GLN A 46 1.95 -2.42 4.14
CA GLN A 46 2.14 -3.86 4.39
C GLN A 46 1.27 -4.69 3.43
N ARG A 47 -0.01 -4.31 3.28
CA ARG A 47 -0.95 -4.97 2.37
C ARG A 47 -0.50 -4.89 0.92
N GLN A 48 -0.04 -3.72 0.46
CA GLN A 48 0.50 -3.55 -0.88
C GLN A 48 1.72 -4.43 -1.15
N LYS A 49 2.61 -4.59 -0.18
CA LYS A 49 3.77 -5.51 -0.30
C LYS A 49 3.34 -6.96 -0.48
N VAL A 50 2.33 -7.41 0.28
CA VAL A 50 1.79 -8.77 0.16
C VAL A 50 1.16 -8.98 -1.21
N ILE A 51 0.32 -8.04 -1.67
CA ILE A 51 -0.31 -8.11 -3.00
C ILE A 51 0.74 -8.16 -4.10
N ARG A 52 1.76 -7.32 -4.02
CA ARG A 52 2.85 -7.31 -5.00
C ARG A 52 3.59 -8.64 -5.06
N GLY A 53 3.97 -9.18 -3.91
CA GLY A 53 4.65 -10.48 -3.82
C GLY A 53 3.79 -11.61 -4.41
N GLU A 54 2.48 -11.59 -4.17
CA GLU A 54 1.55 -12.57 -4.73
C GLU A 54 1.42 -12.43 -6.26
N ILE A 55 1.30 -11.21 -6.79
CA ILE A 55 1.28 -10.97 -8.23
C ILE A 55 2.57 -11.47 -8.89
N GLU A 56 3.73 -11.15 -8.33
CA GLU A 56 5.03 -11.58 -8.87
C GLU A 56 5.15 -13.11 -8.85
N SER A 57 4.71 -13.77 -7.77
CA SER A 57 4.70 -15.22 -7.66
C SER A 57 3.77 -15.88 -8.69
N ARG A 58 2.59 -15.32 -8.91
CA ARG A 58 1.62 -15.81 -9.91
C ARG A 58 2.16 -15.63 -11.32
N LEU A 59 2.70 -14.45 -11.65
CA LEU A 59 3.34 -14.19 -12.93
C LEU A 59 4.50 -15.17 -13.20
N ALA A 60 5.36 -15.41 -12.21
CA ALA A 60 6.47 -16.35 -12.35
C ALA A 60 5.99 -17.79 -12.65
N ARG A 61 4.94 -18.25 -11.96
CA ARG A 61 4.36 -19.59 -12.22
C ARG A 61 3.73 -19.70 -13.60
N MET A 62 2.97 -18.66 -14.00
CA MET A 62 2.28 -18.62 -15.29
C MET A 62 3.23 -18.43 -16.47
N SER A 63 4.44 -17.94 -16.23
CA SER A 63 5.47 -17.72 -17.26
C SER A 63 6.25 -18.97 -17.62
N LEU A 64 6.02 -20.08 -16.95
CA LEU A 64 6.71 -21.35 -17.21
C LEU A 64 6.13 -22.07 -18.43
N PRO A 65 6.95 -22.47 -19.41
CA PRO A 65 6.46 -23.24 -20.56
C PRO A 65 6.00 -24.66 -20.14
N PRO A 66 5.06 -25.28 -20.88
CA PRO A 66 4.42 -24.80 -22.10
C PRO A 66 3.31 -23.79 -21.81
N LEU A 67 3.33 -22.65 -22.51
CA LEU A 67 2.27 -21.65 -22.41
C LEU A 67 1.02 -22.14 -23.19
N LYS A 68 -0.12 -22.04 -22.52
CA LYS A 68 -1.44 -22.33 -23.10
C LYS A 68 -2.39 -21.20 -22.75
N GLU A 69 -3.34 -20.97 -23.61
CA GLU A 69 -4.41 -20.01 -23.33
C GLU A 69 -5.13 -20.38 -22.03
N PHE A 70 -5.18 -19.44 -21.11
CA PHE A 70 -5.69 -19.65 -19.76
C PHE A 70 -6.36 -18.38 -19.23
N SER A 71 -7.44 -18.55 -18.52
CA SER A 71 -8.09 -17.48 -17.79
C SER A 71 -8.71 -18.03 -16.51
N ALA A 72 -8.39 -17.45 -15.38
CA ALA A 72 -8.96 -17.81 -14.07
C ALA A 72 -9.15 -16.58 -13.19
N SER A 73 -10.05 -16.71 -12.23
CA SER A 73 -10.25 -15.71 -11.17
C SER A 73 -10.24 -16.43 -9.83
N VAL A 74 -9.42 -15.94 -8.91
CA VAL A 74 -9.27 -16.49 -7.56
C VAL A 74 -9.44 -15.36 -6.56
N GLU A 75 -10.31 -15.55 -5.59
CA GLU A 75 -10.42 -14.62 -4.45
C GLU A 75 -9.65 -15.18 -3.27
N GLN A 76 -8.76 -14.37 -2.72
CA GLN A 76 -7.93 -14.71 -1.57
C GLN A 76 -7.79 -13.48 -0.66
N ASP A 77 -8.12 -13.63 0.62
CA ASP A 77 -8.00 -12.56 1.63
C ASP A 77 -8.72 -11.25 1.26
N GLY A 78 -9.87 -11.36 0.57
CA GLY A 78 -10.66 -10.21 0.11
C GLY A 78 -10.01 -9.46 -1.08
N ILE A 79 -9.10 -10.12 -1.78
CA ILE A 79 -8.45 -9.64 -2.99
C ILE A 79 -8.84 -10.57 -4.14
N LEU A 80 -9.40 -10.01 -5.20
CA LEU A 80 -9.74 -10.75 -6.41
C LEU A 80 -8.54 -10.70 -7.37
N TYR A 81 -7.94 -11.85 -7.62
CA TYR A 81 -6.88 -12.02 -8.61
C TYR A 81 -7.49 -12.60 -9.89
N ARG A 82 -7.27 -11.91 -11.01
CA ARG A 82 -7.59 -12.43 -12.35
C ARG A 82 -6.30 -12.72 -13.08
N GLU A 83 -6.17 -13.94 -13.52
CA GLU A 83 -5.03 -14.49 -14.22
C GLU A 83 -5.39 -14.73 -15.68
N GLU A 84 -4.57 -14.30 -16.60
CA GLU A 84 -4.82 -14.43 -18.02
C GLU A 84 -3.53 -14.71 -18.79
N ILE A 85 -3.58 -15.71 -19.67
CA ILE A 85 -2.52 -16.03 -20.64
C ILE A 85 -3.16 -16.03 -22.01
N ARG A 86 -2.71 -15.17 -22.90
CA ARG A 86 -3.18 -15.09 -24.28
C ARG A 86 -2.04 -15.01 -25.27
N PRO A 87 -2.20 -15.61 -26.47
CA PRO A 87 -1.28 -15.35 -27.57
C PRO A 87 -1.38 -13.89 -27.98
N GLU A 88 -0.26 -13.27 -28.24
CA GLU A 88 -0.16 -11.87 -28.64
C GLU A 88 0.51 -11.76 -30.01
N SER A 89 -0.07 -10.94 -30.87
CA SER A 89 0.53 -10.62 -32.17
C SER A 89 1.29 -9.29 -32.05
N VAL A 90 2.59 -9.36 -32.09
CA VAL A 90 3.46 -8.17 -32.07
C VAL A 90 3.73 -7.72 -33.51
N LYS A 91 3.44 -6.47 -33.81
CA LYS A 91 3.76 -5.85 -35.11
C LYS A 91 5.14 -5.23 -35.06
N THR A 92 5.97 -5.55 -36.05
CA THR A 92 7.24 -4.84 -36.29
C THR A 92 7.00 -3.51 -37.00
N GLN A 93 8.04 -2.70 -37.10
CA GLN A 93 8.00 -1.44 -37.85
C GLN A 93 7.59 -1.66 -39.33
N ASP A 94 7.89 -2.81 -39.90
CA ASP A 94 7.55 -3.20 -41.26
C ASP A 94 6.15 -3.82 -41.39
N LEU A 95 5.29 -3.66 -40.36
CA LEU A 95 3.94 -4.21 -40.28
C LEU A 95 3.84 -5.75 -40.37
N SER A 96 4.96 -6.46 -40.27
CA SER A 96 4.96 -7.91 -40.18
C SER A 96 4.54 -8.37 -38.78
N LEU A 97 3.76 -9.45 -38.71
CA LEU A 97 3.34 -10.06 -37.46
C LEU A 97 4.41 -11.05 -36.99
N LEU A 98 4.92 -10.87 -35.79
CA LEU A 98 5.83 -11.82 -35.14
C LEU A 98 5.03 -12.82 -34.35
N PRO A 99 5.06 -14.12 -34.70
CA PRO A 99 4.44 -15.18 -33.93
C PRO A 99 5.27 -15.56 -32.70
N GLY A 100 4.64 -16.27 -31.77
CA GLY A 100 5.33 -16.87 -30.62
C GLY A 100 5.38 -15.96 -29.39
N TYR A 101 4.71 -14.83 -29.39
CA TYR A 101 4.57 -14.00 -28.21
C TYR A 101 3.31 -14.36 -27.43
N TRP A 102 3.43 -14.34 -26.12
CA TRP A 102 2.35 -14.59 -25.18
C TRP A 102 2.29 -13.46 -24.17
N ARG A 103 1.11 -12.96 -23.92
CA ARG A 103 0.85 -12.01 -22.85
C ARG A 103 0.36 -12.75 -21.61
N VAL A 104 1.15 -12.68 -20.55
CA VAL A 104 0.77 -13.14 -19.22
C VAL A 104 0.38 -11.93 -18.39
N ARG A 105 -0.82 -11.93 -17.84
CA ARG A 105 -1.39 -10.81 -17.09
C ARG A 105 -1.96 -11.28 -15.78
N VAL A 106 -1.68 -10.54 -14.71
CA VAL A 106 -2.31 -10.68 -13.41
C VAL A 106 -2.90 -9.35 -13.00
N LEU A 107 -4.18 -9.34 -12.71
CA LEU A 107 -4.93 -8.20 -12.21
C LEU A 107 -5.35 -8.50 -10.77
N ALA A 108 -5.01 -7.64 -9.82
CA ALA A 108 -5.49 -7.69 -8.44
C ALA A 108 -6.46 -6.54 -8.19
N GLU A 109 -7.63 -6.85 -7.63
CA GLU A 109 -8.65 -5.87 -7.23
C GLU A 109 -8.98 -6.04 -5.74
N TRP A 110 -8.95 -4.97 -4.98
CA TRP A 110 -9.28 -4.96 -3.54
C TRP A 110 -9.90 -3.63 -3.12
N LYS A 111 -10.38 -3.56 -1.89
CA LYS A 111 -10.85 -2.31 -1.29
C LYS A 111 -9.87 -1.82 -0.21
N ALA A 112 -9.49 -0.56 -0.27
CA ALA A 112 -8.72 0.12 0.74
C ALA A 112 -9.46 1.40 1.17
N GLY A 113 -9.74 1.54 2.47
CA GLY A 113 -10.50 2.69 2.97
C GLY A 113 -11.90 2.85 2.34
N GLY A 114 -12.55 1.75 1.94
CA GLY A 114 -13.84 1.77 1.22
C GLY A 114 -13.74 2.11 -0.27
N GLN A 115 -12.57 2.46 -0.77
CA GLN A 115 -12.32 2.76 -2.18
C GLN A 115 -11.79 1.53 -2.92
N PRO A 116 -12.27 1.26 -4.16
CA PRO A 116 -11.73 0.19 -4.98
C PRO A 116 -10.32 0.54 -5.44
N GLN A 117 -9.41 -0.39 -5.25
CA GLN A 117 -8.03 -0.33 -5.73
C GLN A 117 -7.80 -1.44 -6.74
N ARG A 118 -6.93 -1.16 -7.70
CA ARG A 118 -6.63 -2.09 -8.77
C ARG A 118 -5.15 -2.03 -9.12
N TRP A 119 -4.56 -3.19 -9.30
CA TRP A 119 -3.19 -3.33 -9.78
C TRP A 119 -3.16 -4.31 -10.94
N ASP A 120 -2.59 -3.88 -12.05
CA ASP A 120 -2.57 -4.62 -13.31
C ASP A 120 -1.12 -4.75 -13.76
N VAL A 121 -0.62 -5.97 -13.85
CA VAL A 121 0.74 -6.26 -14.28
C VAL A 121 0.70 -7.29 -15.40
N SER A 122 1.38 -7.02 -16.49
CA SER A 122 1.49 -7.94 -17.59
C SER A 122 2.92 -8.03 -18.11
N HIS A 123 3.32 -9.24 -18.49
CA HIS A 123 4.58 -9.53 -19.15
C HIS A 123 4.33 -10.10 -20.54
N LEU A 124 5.19 -9.72 -21.46
CA LEU A 124 5.22 -10.32 -22.80
C LEU A 124 6.37 -11.31 -22.83
N ILE A 125 6.04 -12.58 -23.15
CA ILE A 125 6.99 -13.68 -23.19
C ILE A 125 7.07 -14.21 -24.60
N TRP A 126 8.27 -14.42 -25.08
CA TRP A 126 8.49 -15.12 -26.34
C TRP A 126 8.76 -16.59 -26.08
N CYS A 127 7.96 -17.45 -26.69
CA CYS A 127 8.08 -18.90 -26.57
C CYS A 127 7.85 -19.52 -27.96
N LEU A 128 8.84 -20.22 -28.43
CA LEU A 128 8.76 -21.04 -29.65
C LEU A 128 8.12 -22.38 -29.38
#